data_6512033499ba25557b279d2f43271bcb
#
_entry.id   6512033499ba25557b279d2f43271bcb
#
_cell.length_a   1.000
_cell.length_b   1.000
_cell.length_c   1.000
_cell.angle_alpha   90.00
_cell.angle_beta   90.00
_cell.angle_gamma   90.00
#
_symmetry.space_group_name_H-M   'P 1'
#
loop_
_entity.id
_entity.type
_entity.pdbx_description
1 polymer ?
#
loop_
_entity_poly.entity_id
_entity_poly.type
_entity_poly.pdbx_seq_one_letter_code
_entity_poly.pdbx_strand_id
1 'polypeptide(L)'
;NTPSLGAAQQALGDNIIGIEQSGMAYAMAYPFGVIGIITTILLIRAIFRIKVKEEEKSYTDQISNNKRGKLESVQVKVTNTNLIGRTIKEFKELFGHKLVLSRILRDNKFDIIHDEEILQEGDVIFGVSTKDYVSTLEMSVGPVELGMKREVDGSLAMFEVLVTNRKIAGRTIEQIGIYRRYDANITRIFRAGVEILPTLNTTIEMGDTVRVVGKKTLLPEIQKEIGN
;
A
#
# COMPACT_ATOMS: atom_id res chain seq x y z
N ASN A 1 26.80 -10.71 20.52
CA ASN A 1 27.71 -10.80 21.69
C ASN A 1 29.17 -11.14 21.33
N THR A 2 29.42 -11.82 20.21
CA THR A 2 30.79 -12.11 19.74
C THR A 2 31.66 -10.85 19.52
N PRO A 3 31.12 -9.74 18.96
CA PRO A 3 31.85 -8.47 18.88
C PRO A 3 32.26 -7.91 20.24
N SER A 4 31.43 -8.08 21.28
CA SER A 4 31.73 -7.59 22.65
C SER A 4 32.86 -8.39 23.28
N LEU A 5 32.92 -9.69 23.04
CA LEU A 5 34.07 -10.52 23.48
C LEU A 5 35.36 -10.07 22.78
N GLY A 6 35.33 -9.85 21.46
CA GLY A 6 36.47 -9.38 20.72
C GLY A 6 36.98 -8.02 21.22
N ALA A 7 36.07 -7.06 21.49
CA ALA A 7 36.43 -5.77 22.06
C ALA A 7 37.04 -5.89 23.46
N ALA A 8 36.49 -6.77 24.31
CA ALA A 8 37.07 -7.05 25.65
C ALA A 8 38.44 -7.65 25.58
N GLN A 9 38.65 -8.64 24.69
CA GLN A 9 39.97 -9.26 24.48
C GLN A 9 41.00 -8.26 23.91
N GLN A 10 40.55 -7.38 23.05
CA GLN A 10 41.42 -6.31 22.50
C GLN A 10 41.82 -5.29 23.57
N ALA A 11 40.93 -4.99 24.53
CA ALA A 11 41.24 -4.10 25.65
C ALA A 11 42.22 -4.71 26.66
N LEU A 12 42.31 -6.05 26.72
CA LEU A 12 43.25 -6.77 27.58
C LEU A 12 44.70 -6.75 27.04
N GLY A 13 44.89 -6.31 25.78
CA GLY A 13 46.21 -6.19 25.16
C GLY A 13 47.01 -7.53 25.21
N ASP A 14 48.22 -7.49 25.75
CA ASP A 14 49.12 -8.65 25.80
C ASP A 14 48.86 -9.58 27.02
N ASN A 15 47.79 -9.39 27.76
CA ASN A 15 47.45 -10.23 28.92
C ASN A 15 46.81 -11.55 28.43
N ILE A 16 47.69 -12.53 28.10
CA ILE A 16 47.25 -13.82 27.56
C ILE A 16 46.31 -14.55 28.52
N ILE A 17 46.60 -14.54 29.83
CA ILE A 17 45.76 -15.17 30.85
C ILE A 17 44.37 -14.55 30.89
N GLY A 18 44.28 -13.24 30.81
CA GLY A 18 43.00 -12.52 30.78
C GLY A 18 42.19 -12.81 29.52
N ILE A 19 42.85 -12.97 28.38
CA ILE A 19 42.23 -13.34 27.11
C ILE A 19 41.64 -14.75 27.18
N GLU A 20 42.40 -15.73 27.66
CA GLU A 20 41.93 -17.12 27.83
C GLU A 20 40.79 -17.22 28.84
N GLN A 21 40.87 -16.52 29.98
CA GLN A 21 39.80 -16.50 30.98
C GLN A 21 38.53 -15.86 30.45
N SER A 22 38.62 -14.76 29.70
CA SER A 22 37.48 -14.12 29.10
C SER A 22 36.80 -15.03 28.08
N GLY A 23 37.56 -15.78 27.30
CA GLY A 23 37.04 -16.78 26.34
C GLY A 23 36.31 -17.93 27.04
N MET A 24 36.92 -18.48 28.12
CA MET A 24 36.28 -19.53 28.93
C MET A 24 35.01 -19.04 29.60
N ALA A 25 35.04 -17.86 30.21
CA ALA A 25 33.85 -17.25 30.84
C ALA A 25 32.72 -17.04 29.85
N TYR A 26 33.05 -16.58 28.65
CA TYR A 26 32.06 -16.43 27.56
C TYR A 26 31.48 -17.77 27.14
N ALA A 27 32.33 -18.80 26.94
CA ALA A 27 31.90 -20.14 26.55
C ALA A 27 30.96 -20.77 27.59
N MET A 28 31.22 -20.56 28.89
CA MET A 28 30.32 -21.01 29.94
C MET A 28 29.00 -20.19 30.03
N ALA A 29 29.07 -18.90 29.81
CA ALA A 29 27.88 -18.03 29.90
C ALA A 29 26.94 -18.10 28.68
N TYR A 30 27.49 -18.44 27.51
CA TYR A 30 26.72 -18.44 26.25
C TYR A 30 25.52 -19.38 26.27
N PRO A 31 25.61 -20.65 26.72
CA PRO A 31 24.44 -21.53 26.80
C PRO A 31 23.33 -20.95 27.71
N PHE A 32 23.70 -20.34 28.83
CA PHE A 32 22.72 -19.71 29.74
C PHE A 32 22.03 -18.53 29.09
N GLY A 33 22.73 -17.72 28.28
CA GLY A 33 22.15 -16.65 27.50
C GLY A 33 21.09 -17.15 26.50
N VAL A 34 21.40 -18.20 25.76
CA VAL A 34 20.47 -18.82 24.80
C VAL A 34 19.26 -19.43 25.52
N ILE A 35 19.49 -20.22 26.58
CA ILE A 35 18.42 -20.81 27.39
C ILE A 35 17.55 -19.71 28.01
N GLY A 36 18.16 -18.61 28.51
CA GLY A 36 17.46 -17.48 29.10
C GLY A 36 16.50 -16.82 28.09
N ILE A 37 16.95 -16.59 26.87
CA ILE A 37 16.10 -16.00 25.82
C ILE A 37 14.92 -16.94 25.49
N ILE A 38 15.18 -18.22 25.29
CA ILE A 38 14.15 -19.21 24.99
C ILE A 38 13.13 -19.28 26.14
N THR A 39 13.62 -19.36 27.39
CA THR A 39 12.76 -19.41 28.58
C THR A 39 11.91 -18.13 28.71
N THR A 40 12.50 -16.97 28.45
CA THR A 40 11.76 -15.70 28.48
C THR A 40 10.64 -15.67 27.44
N ILE A 41 10.90 -16.13 26.21
CA ILE A 41 9.88 -16.21 25.15
C ILE A 41 8.76 -17.17 25.55
N LEU A 42 9.11 -18.34 26.13
CA LEU A 42 8.12 -19.32 26.59
C LEU A 42 7.29 -18.79 27.75
N LEU A 43 7.90 -18.06 28.69
CA LEU A 43 7.23 -17.40 29.80
C LEU A 43 6.25 -16.33 29.31
N ILE A 44 6.68 -15.45 28.42
CA ILE A 44 5.82 -14.43 27.80
C ILE A 44 4.62 -15.12 27.12
N ARG A 45 4.88 -16.17 26.32
CA ARG A 45 3.82 -16.94 25.68
C ARG A 45 2.83 -17.54 26.70
N ALA A 46 3.34 -18.07 27.81
CA ALA A 46 2.50 -18.67 28.86
C ALA A 46 1.70 -17.63 29.61
N ILE A 47 2.32 -16.50 30.00
CA ILE A 47 1.65 -15.40 30.74
C ILE A 47 0.55 -14.79 29.90
N PHE A 48 0.83 -14.46 28.65
CA PHE A 48 -0.15 -13.83 27.74
C PHE A 48 -1.07 -14.83 27.05
N ARG A 49 -0.90 -16.14 27.32
CA ARG A 49 -1.70 -17.23 26.72
C ARG A 49 -1.79 -17.13 25.20
N ILE A 50 -0.68 -16.73 24.55
CA ILE A 50 -0.64 -16.53 23.10
C ILE A 50 -0.85 -17.86 22.38
N LYS A 51 -1.99 -17.99 21.69
CA LYS A 51 -2.33 -19.17 20.89
C LYS A 51 -1.88 -18.95 19.46
N VAL A 52 -0.65 -19.28 19.16
CA VAL A 52 -0.03 -19.08 17.84
C VAL A 52 -0.88 -19.60 16.69
N LYS A 53 -1.54 -20.75 16.86
CA LYS A 53 -2.43 -21.33 15.83
C LYS A 53 -3.70 -20.50 15.58
N GLU A 54 -4.23 -19.82 16.60
CA GLU A 54 -5.41 -18.96 16.44
C GLU A 54 -5.02 -17.63 15.81
N GLU A 55 -3.85 -17.10 16.14
CA GLU A 55 -3.30 -15.90 15.49
C GLU A 55 -2.88 -16.17 14.05
N GLU A 56 -2.23 -17.30 13.79
CA GLU A 56 -1.90 -17.74 12.41
C GLU A 56 -3.17 -17.92 11.58
N LYS A 57 -4.21 -18.51 12.14
CA LYS A 57 -5.51 -18.66 11.49
C LYS A 57 -6.19 -17.30 11.28
N SER A 58 -6.20 -16.45 12.31
CA SER A 58 -6.72 -15.09 12.22
C SER A 58 -5.98 -14.27 11.16
N TYR A 59 -4.64 -14.37 11.10
CA TYR A 59 -3.83 -13.72 10.09
C TYR A 59 -4.09 -14.31 8.70
N THR A 60 -4.19 -15.63 8.59
CA THR A 60 -4.52 -16.33 7.33
C THR A 60 -5.96 -16.03 6.89
N ASP A 61 -6.90 -15.93 7.82
CA ASP A 61 -8.29 -15.54 7.54
C ASP A 61 -8.38 -14.05 7.16
N GLN A 62 -7.57 -13.17 7.75
CA GLN A 62 -7.44 -11.77 7.31
C GLN A 62 -6.84 -11.67 5.92
N ILE A 63 -5.81 -12.45 5.59
CA ILE A 63 -5.24 -12.53 4.25
C ILE A 63 -6.22 -13.19 3.26
N SER A 64 -6.98 -14.20 3.67
CA SER A 64 -7.96 -14.87 2.81
C SER A 64 -9.25 -14.05 2.65
N ASN A 65 -9.66 -13.29 3.66
CA ASN A 65 -10.69 -12.27 3.53
C ASN A 65 -10.21 -11.09 2.67
N ASN A 66 -8.92 -10.79 2.70
CA ASN A 66 -8.28 -9.88 1.76
C ASN A 66 -8.17 -10.46 0.33
N LYS A 67 -8.16 -11.79 0.16
CA LYS A 67 -8.35 -12.42 -1.17
C LYS A 67 -9.76 -12.22 -1.73
N ARG A 68 -10.77 -12.00 -0.88
CA ARG A 68 -12.10 -11.51 -1.30
C ARG A 68 -12.09 -10.04 -1.70
N GLY A 69 -11.11 -9.28 -1.21
CA GLY A 69 -10.88 -7.89 -1.55
C GLY A 69 -9.72 -7.66 -2.52
N LYS A 70 -9.30 -8.68 -3.31
CA LYS A 70 -8.27 -8.47 -4.33
C LYS A 70 -8.70 -7.34 -5.24
N LEU A 71 -7.89 -6.29 -5.28
CA LEU A 71 -8.15 -5.14 -6.10
C LEU A 71 -7.86 -5.47 -7.56
N GLU A 72 -8.86 -5.27 -8.40
CA GLU A 72 -8.74 -5.43 -9.84
C GLU A 72 -8.67 -4.06 -10.51
N SER A 73 -7.81 -3.94 -11.49
CA SER A 73 -7.82 -2.79 -12.37
C SER A 73 -8.91 -3.01 -13.40
N VAL A 74 -9.81 -2.06 -13.51
CA VAL A 74 -10.98 -2.14 -14.38
C VAL A 74 -10.94 -1.04 -15.44
N GLN A 75 -11.39 -1.38 -16.63
CA GLN A 75 -11.70 -0.46 -17.71
C GLN A 75 -13.19 -0.64 -18.01
N VAL A 76 -13.97 0.42 -17.81
CA VAL A 76 -15.43 0.36 -17.98
C VAL A 76 -15.84 1.30 -19.08
N LYS A 77 -16.46 0.76 -20.12
CA LYS A 77 -17.01 1.58 -21.20
C LYS A 77 -18.40 2.07 -20.80
N VAL A 78 -18.60 3.38 -20.81
CA VAL A 78 -19.91 3.99 -20.49
C VAL A 78 -20.86 3.76 -21.65
N THR A 79 -21.87 2.93 -21.41
CA THR A 79 -22.95 2.64 -22.37
C THR A 79 -24.34 2.85 -21.78
N ASN A 80 -24.43 2.96 -20.44
CA ASN A 80 -25.71 3.20 -19.77
C ASN A 80 -26.12 4.66 -19.95
N THR A 81 -27.22 4.86 -20.68
CA THR A 81 -27.78 6.19 -20.98
C THR A 81 -28.14 7.01 -19.74
N ASN A 82 -28.45 6.35 -18.61
CA ASN A 82 -28.77 7.03 -17.36
C ASN A 82 -27.56 7.72 -16.71
N LEU A 83 -26.34 7.39 -17.15
CA LEU A 83 -25.10 7.98 -16.66
C LEU A 83 -24.59 9.09 -17.58
N ILE A 84 -25.03 9.10 -18.83
CA ILE A 84 -24.64 10.12 -19.81
C ILE A 84 -25.20 11.48 -19.38
N GLY A 85 -24.34 12.49 -19.40
CA GLY A 85 -24.69 13.85 -18.95
C GLY A 85 -24.54 14.07 -17.44
N ARG A 86 -24.26 13.04 -16.64
CA ARG A 86 -23.93 13.20 -15.22
C ARG A 86 -22.48 13.57 -15.04
N THR A 87 -22.18 14.26 -13.94
CA THR A 87 -20.81 14.57 -13.55
C THR A 87 -20.12 13.34 -12.95
N ILE A 88 -18.80 13.32 -13.01
CA ILE A 88 -17.99 12.30 -12.34
C ILE A 88 -18.24 12.29 -10.84
N LYS A 89 -18.51 13.45 -10.24
CA LYS A 89 -18.87 13.54 -8.82
C LYS A 89 -20.14 12.74 -8.53
N GLU A 90 -21.21 12.94 -9.29
CA GLU A 90 -22.47 12.19 -9.15
C GLU A 90 -22.24 10.70 -9.40
N PHE A 91 -21.39 10.35 -10.37
CA PHE A 91 -21.00 8.96 -10.62
C PHE A 91 -20.30 8.35 -9.41
N LYS A 92 -19.33 9.05 -8.78
CA LYS A 92 -18.66 8.60 -7.56
C LYS A 92 -19.62 8.43 -6.39
N GLU A 93 -20.61 9.29 -6.25
CA GLU A 93 -21.65 9.19 -5.22
C GLU A 93 -22.54 7.94 -5.41
N LEU A 94 -22.88 7.59 -6.66
CA LEU A 94 -23.66 6.41 -6.98
C LEU A 94 -22.94 5.09 -6.70
N PHE A 95 -21.66 5.02 -7.03
CA PHE A 95 -20.86 3.80 -6.90
C PHE A 95 -20.07 3.69 -5.59
N GLY A 96 -20.09 4.75 -4.78
CA GLY A 96 -19.54 4.79 -3.43
C GLY A 96 -18.04 4.50 -3.34
N HIS A 97 -17.63 3.95 -2.19
CA HIS A 97 -16.21 3.72 -1.87
C HIS A 97 -15.62 2.42 -2.44
N LYS A 98 -16.31 1.77 -3.38
CA LYS A 98 -15.87 0.47 -3.96
C LYS A 98 -15.16 0.60 -5.29
N LEU A 99 -15.10 1.81 -5.83
CA LEU A 99 -14.44 2.14 -7.09
C LEU A 99 -13.61 3.41 -6.92
N VAL A 100 -12.33 3.33 -7.23
CA VAL A 100 -11.43 4.50 -7.29
C VAL A 100 -11.11 4.76 -8.74
N LEU A 101 -11.52 5.93 -9.23
CA LEU A 101 -11.27 6.36 -10.59
C LEU A 101 -9.88 6.97 -10.72
N SER A 102 -9.21 6.75 -11.85
CA SER A 102 -7.87 7.27 -12.09
C SER A 102 -7.79 8.18 -13.31
N ARG A 103 -8.36 7.75 -14.43
CA ARG A 103 -8.30 8.45 -15.71
C ARG A 103 -9.46 8.06 -16.60
N ILE A 104 -9.69 8.85 -17.63
CA ILE A 104 -10.68 8.64 -18.68
C ILE A 104 -9.98 8.58 -20.04
N LEU A 105 -10.48 7.76 -20.93
CA LEU A 105 -10.12 7.77 -22.34
C LEU A 105 -11.32 8.25 -23.14
N ARG A 106 -11.16 9.37 -23.80
CA ARG A 106 -12.14 9.99 -24.70
C ARG A 106 -11.42 10.40 -25.98
N ASP A 107 -12.00 10.12 -27.15
CA ASP A 107 -11.44 10.47 -28.45
C ASP A 107 -9.96 10.06 -28.61
N ASN A 108 -9.64 8.86 -28.14
CA ASN A 108 -8.29 8.28 -28.14
C ASN A 108 -7.25 9.07 -27.34
N LYS A 109 -7.69 9.93 -26.42
CA LYS A 109 -6.83 10.72 -25.53
C LYS A 109 -7.10 10.38 -24.08
N PHE A 110 -6.02 10.11 -23.32
CA PHE A 110 -6.10 9.90 -21.87
C PHE A 110 -6.05 11.23 -21.14
N ASP A 111 -6.92 11.38 -20.17
CA ASP A 111 -6.90 12.51 -19.23
C ASP A 111 -7.13 12.04 -17.79
N ILE A 112 -6.67 12.83 -16.82
CA ILE A 112 -6.98 12.62 -15.41
C ILE A 112 -8.44 13.00 -15.21
N ILE A 113 -9.15 12.14 -14.48
CA ILE A 113 -10.59 12.31 -14.30
C ILE A 113 -10.89 13.35 -13.21
N HIS A 114 -11.72 14.34 -13.55
CA HIS A 114 -12.12 15.45 -12.67
C HIS A 114 -13.57 15.33 -12.23
N ASP A 115 -13.90 15.83 -11.05
CA ASP A 115 -15.23 15.69 -10.45
C ASP A 115 -16.33 16.41 -11.25
N GLU A 116 -15.98 17.53 -11.87
CA GLU A 116 -16.89 18.36 -12.70
C GLU A 116 -17.05 17.85 -14.13
N GLU A 117 -16.26 16.85 -14.51
CA GLU A 117 -16.29 16.30 -15.87
C GLU A 117 -17.61 15.57 -16.12
N ILE A 118 -18.20 15.83 -17.28
CA ILE A 118 -19.47 15.23 -17.71
C ILE A 118 -19.19 13.96 -18.50
N LEU A 119 -19.84 12.86 -18.11
CA LEU A 119 -19.76 11.58 -18.79
C LEU A 119 -20.47 11.63 -20.14
N GLN A 120 -19.83 11.07 -21.15
CA GLN A 120 -20.33 10.93 -22.50
C GLN A 120 -20.44 9.46 -22.90
N GLU A 121 -21.28 9.18 -23.88
CA GLU A 121 -21.38 7.84 -24.44
C GLU A 121 -20.05 7.42 -25.07
N GLY A 122 -19.61 6.22 -24.75
CA GLY A 122 -18.38 5.66 -25.31
C GLY A 122 -17.12 6.03 -24.52
N ASP A 123 -17.20 6.89 -23.51
CA ASP A 123 -16.09 7.12 -22.58
C ASP A 123 -15.60 5.80 -21.99
N VAL A 124 -14.29 5.63 -21.88
CA VAL A 124 -13.71 4.50 -21.15
C VAL A 124 -13.08 5.00 -19.86
N ILE A 125 -13.66 4.60 -18.75
CA ILE A 125 -13.20 4.99 -17.41
C ILE A 125 -12.24 3.92 -16.90
N PHE A 126 -11.10 4.36 -16.40
CA PHE A 126 -10.10 3.50 -15.76
C PHE A 126 -10.11 3.70 -14.26
N GLY A 127 -10.09 2.59 -13.56
CA GLY A 127 -10.11 2.63 -12.10
C GLY A 127 -9.61 1.35 -11.45
N VAL A 128 -9.79 1.31 -10.14
CA VAL A 128 -9.50 0.15 -9.30
C VAL A 128 -10.75 -0.14 -8.48
N SER A 129 -11.16 -1.40 -8.46
CA SER A 129 -12.32 -1.87 -7.74
C SER A 129 -12.03 -3.20 -7.05
N THR A 130 -12.88 -3.60 -6.13
CA THR A 130 -12.82 -4.95 -5.58
C THR A 130 -13.41 -5.95 -6.58
N LYS A 131 -12.86 -7.16 -6.60
CA LYS A 131 -13.25 -8.19 -7.57
C LYS A 131 -14.76 -8.51 -7.54
N ASP A 132 -15.34 -8.55 -6.36
CA ASP A 132 -16.78 -8.81 -6.15
C ASP A 132 -17.68 -7.68 -6.66
N TYR A 133 -17.13 -6.49 -6.90
CA TYR A 133 -17.89 -5.34 -7.39
C TYR A 133 -17.86 -5.19 -8.92
N VAL A 134 -16.99 -5.93 -9.61
CA VAL A 134 -16.83 -5.85 -11.08
C VAL A 134 -18.14 -6.13 -11.83
N SER A 135 -18.87 -7.17 -11.42
CA SER A 135 -20.17 -7.52 -12.04
C SER A 135 -21.22 -6.41 -11.84
N THR A 136 -21.19 -5.71 -10.71
CA THR A 136 -22.07 -4.55 -10.48
C THR A 136 -21.73 -3.42 -11.44
N LEU A 137 -20.45 -3.15 -11.66
CA LEU A 137 -20.02 -2.14 -12.63
C LEU A 137 -20.47 -2.50 -14.05
N GLU A 138 -20.30 -3.77 -14.43
CA GLU A 138 -20.71 -4.25 -15.75
C GLU A 138 -22.21 -4.06 -16.00
N MET A 139 -23.05 -4.42 -15.04
CA MET A 139 -24.50 -4.25 -15.15
C MET A 139 -24.94 -2.79 -15.11
N SER A 140 -24.24 -1.94 -14.37
CA SER A 140 -24.69 -0.58 -14.08
C SER A 140 -24.08 0.49 -14.99
N VAL A 141 -22.90 0.25 -15.54
CA VAL A 141 -22.15 1.23 -16.34
C VAL A 141 -22.02 0.78 -17.79
N GLY A 142 -21.65 -0.47 -18.00
CA GLY A 142 -21.41 -1.07 -19.30
C GLY A 142 -20.26 -2.10 -19.27
N PRO A 143 -19.84 -2.59 -20.43
CA PRO A 143 -18.83 -3.64 -20.53
C PRO A 143 -17.55 -3.32 -19.74
N VAL A 144 -17.10 -4.32 -18.95
CA VAL A 144 -15.89 -4.22 -18.13
C VAL A 144 -14.80 -5.11 -18.70
N GLU A 145 -13.64 -4.54 -18.94
CA GLU A 145 -12.40 -5.27 -19.21
C GLU A 145 -11.52 -5.26 -17.98
N LEU A 146 -11.02 -6.44 -17.59
CA LEU A 146 -10.07 -6.58 -16.48
C LEU A 146 -8.63 -6.43 -16.97
N GLY A 147 -7.81 -5.83 -16.15
CA GLY A 147 -6.40 -5.60 -16.45
C GLY A 147 -6.12 -4.17 -16.86
N MET A 148 -4.82 -3.85 -16.93
CA MET A 148 -4.38 -2.54 -17.40
C MET A 148 -3.80 -2.67 -18.80
N LYS A 149 -4.34 -1.92 -19.77
CA LYS A 149 -3.49 -1.46 -20.86
C LYS A 149 -2.50 -0.47 -20.24
N ARG A 150 -1.24 -0.89 -20.17
CA ARG A 150 -0.13 -0.07 -19.63
C ARG A 150 0.24 1.12 -20.54
N GLU A 151 -0.34 1.22 -21.71
CA GLU A 151 -0.14 2.35 -22.59
C GLU A 151 -0.88 3.55 -22.04
N VAL A 152 -0.18 4.23 -21.14
CA VAL A 152 -0.47 5.60 -20.76
C VAL A 152 0.10 6.42 -21.92
N ASP A 153 -0.74 7.22 -22.56
CA ASP A 153 -0.30 8.21 -23.55
C ASP A 153 0.89 8.99 -22.96
N GLY A 154 1.89 9.30 -23.78
CA GLY A 154 3.21 9.77 -23.36
C GLY A 154 3.26 10.83 -22.24
N SER A 155 2.14 11.49 -21.92
CA SER A 155 2.00 12.54 -20.90
C SER A 155 1.71 12.04 -19.48
N LEU A 156 0.98 10.92 -19.32
CA LEU A 156 0.64 10.32 -18.03
C LEU A 156 1.59 9.19 -17.67
N ALA A 157 1.82 8.99 -16.39
CA ALA A 157 2.59 7.88 -15.85
C ALA A 157 1.90 7.28 -14.61
N MET A 158 2.18 6.00 -14.41
CA MET A 158 1.88 5.30 -13.17
C MET A 158 3.19 4.97 -12.48
N PHE A 159 3.30 5.32 -11.22
CA PHE A 159 4.50 5.10 -10.43
C PHE A 159 4.15 4.76 -8.98
N GLU A 160 5.10 4.18 -8.29
CA GLU A 160 4.98 3.82 -6.88
C GLU A 160 5.94 4.67 -6.07
N VAL A 161 5.46 5.17 -4.93
CA VAL A 161 6.24 6.00 -4.02
C VAL A 161 6.11 5.43 -2.61
N LEU A 162 7.26 5.23 -1.96
CA LEU A 162 7.30 4.85 -0.54
C LEU A 162 7.05 6.09 0.33
N VAL A 163 6.13 5.98 1.26
CA VAL A 163 5.80 7.05 2.21
C VAL A 163 6.88 7.15 3.27
N THR A 164 7.74 8.15 3.14
CA THR A 164 8.82 8.46 4.09
C THR A 164 8.68 9.85 4.70
N ASN A 165 7.78 10.68 4.18
CA ASN A 165 7.55 12.02 4.69
C ASN A 165 6.60 12.01 5.90
N ARG A 166 7.15 12.31 7.09
CA ARG A 166 6.39 12.38 8.36
C ARG A 166 5.27 13.41 8.34
N LYS A 167 5.32 14.42 7.49
CA LYS A 167 4.29 15.48 7.43
C LYS A 167 2.98 14.99 6.83
N ILE A 168 3.02 13.92 6.02
CA ILE A 168 1.82 13.34 5.40
C ILE A 168 1.36 12.06 6.09
N ALA A 169 2.25 11.36 6.78
CA ALA A 169 1.89 10.17 7.55
C ALA A 169 0.85 10.53 8.63
N GLY A 170 -0.17 9.68 8.77
CA GLY A 170 -1.31 9.91 9.66
C GLY A 170 -2.39 10.85 9.09
N ARG A 171 -2.21 11.38 7.86
CA ARG A 171 -3.23 12.19 7.19
C ARG A 171 -4.04 11.37 6.20
N THR A 172 -5.29 11.78 5.98
CA THR A 172 -6.13 11.19 4.94
C THR A 172 -5.72 11.68 3.55
N ILE A 173 -6.07 10.91 2.52
CA ILE A 173 -5.82 11.28 1.11
C ILE A 173 -6.42 12.65 0.80
N GLU A 174 -7.61 12.95 1.33
CA GLU A 174 -8.25 14.25 1.17
C GLU A 174 -7.43 15.39 1.78
N GLN A 175 -6.91 15.20 3.00
CA GLN A 175 -6.09 16.20 3.71
C GLN A 175 -4.73 16.43 3.02
N ILE A 176 -4.16 15.38 2.40
CA ILE A 176 -2.93 15.48 1.64
C ILE A 176 -3.16 16.26 0.34
N GLY A 177 -4.32 16.07 -0.30
CA GLY A 177 -4.74 16.85 -1.45
C GLY A 177 -3.89 16.68 -2.72
N ILE A 178 -3.30 15.51 -2.94
CA ILE A 178 -2.48 15.19 -4.13
C ILE A 178 -3.26 15.49 -5.42
N TYR A 179 -4.52 15.10 -5.47
CA TYR A 179 -5.39 15.34 -6.60
C TYR A 179 -5.48 16.83 -6.96
N ARG A 180 -5.77 17.68 -5.96
CA ARG A 180 -5.97 19.13 -6.17
C ARG A 180 -4.69 19.87 -6.55
N ARG A 181 -3.52 19.42 -6.04
CA ARG A 181 -2.25 20.11 -6.21
C ARG A 181 -1.46 19.66 -7.43
N TYR A 182 -1.56 18.39 -7.77
CA TYR A 182 -0.70 17.76 -8.79
C TYR A 182 -1.49 17.14 -9.94
N ASP A 183 -2.82 17.26 -9.93
CA ASP A 183 -3.65 16.60 -10.92
C ASP A 183 -3.27 15.11 -11.04
N ALA A 184 -3.27 14.42 -9.87
CA ALA A 184 -2.83 13.05 -9.76
C ALA A 184 -3.71 12.25 -8.80
N ASN A 185 -3.96 10.98 -9.10
CA ASN A 185 -4.81 10.10 -8.31
C ASN A 185 -4.00 8.98 -7.66
N ILE A 186 -4.21 8.75 -6.36
CA ILE A 186 -3.73 7.56 -5.67
C ILE A 186 -4.70 6.42 -5.98
N THR A 187 -4.21 5.35 -6.57
CA THR A 187 -5.02 4.23 -7.06
C THR A 187 -4.91 2.98 -6.21
N ARG A 188 -3.81 2.81 -5.48
CA ARG A 188 -3.58 1.71 -4.55
C ARG A 188 -2.66 2.13 -3.42
N ILE A 189 -2.85 1.54 -2.26
CA ILE A 189 -1.93 1.59 -1.13
C ILE A 189 -1.51 0.18 -0.81
N PHE A 190 -0.20 -0.05 -0.66
CA PHE A 190 0.36 -1.32 -0.22
C PHE A 190 0.89 -1.12 1.19
N ARG A 191 0.29 -1.81 2.16
CA ARG A 191 0.66 -1.78 3.58
C ARG A 191 0.90 -3.18 4.08
N ALA A 192 2.12 -3.47 4.54
CA ALA A 192 2.49 -4.80 5.05
C ALA A 192 2.06 -5.97 4.15
N GLY A 193 2.24 -5.83 2.81
CA GLY A 193 1.87 -6.84 1.82
C GLY A 193 0.38 -6.90 1.47
N VAL A 194 -0.44 -6.00 2.01
CA VAL A 194 -1.88 -5.91 1.75
C VAL A 194 -2.16 -4.76 0.78
N GLU A 195 -3.00 -5.01 -0.24
CA GLU A 195 -3.52 -3.96 -1.11
C GLU A 195 -4.77 -3.33 -0.49
N ILE A 196 -4.76 -2.01 -0.35
CA ILE A 196 -5.87 -1.22 0.19
C ILE A 196 -6.42 -0.34 -0.93
N LEU A 197 -7.75 -0.34 -1.11
CA LEU A 197 -8.44 0.57 -2.00
C LEU A 197 -8.45 1.97 -1.37
N PRO A 198 -7.81 2.98 -1.97
CA PRO A 198 -7.68 4.29 -1.39
C PRO A 198 -8.97 5.09 -1.59
N THR A 199 -9.66 5.40 -0.51
CA THR A 199 -10.75 6.37 -0.49
C THR A 199 -10.24 7.72 0.04
N LEU A 200 -11.00 8.80 -0.14
CA LEU A 200 -10.62 10.12 0.38
C LEU A 200 -10.34 10.12 1.88
N ASN A 201 -11.06 9.26 2.63
CA ASN A 201 -10.91 9.12 4.09
C ASN A 201 -9.81 8.12 4.49
N THR A 202 -9.17 7.46 3.53
CA THR A 202 -8.10 6.51 3.85
C THR A 202 -6.86 7.25 4.35
N THR A 203 -6.39 6.87 5.54
CA THR A 203 -5.17 7.41 6.14
C THR A 203 -3.94 6.75 5.52
N ILE A 204 -2.94 7.55 5.17
CA ILE A 204 -1.64 7.08 4.69
C ILE A 204 -0.68 6.99 5.88
N GLU A 205 0.03 5.86 6.00
CA GLU A 205 0.96 5.59 7.10
C GLU A 205 2.42 5.57 6.63
N MET A 206 3.34 5.74 7.57
CA MET A 206 4.77 5.56 7.29
C MET A 206 5.05 4.14 6.81
N GLY A 207 5.83 4.01 5.74
CA GLY A 207 6.17 2.72 5.15
C GLY A 207 5.12 2.16 4.19
N ASP A 208 4.00 2.84 3.98
CA ASP A 208 3.10 2.51 2.88
C ASP A 208 3.80 2.73 1.54
N THR A 209 3.50 1.90 0.56
CA THR A 209 3.81 2.20 -0.83
C THR A 209 2.52 2.62 -1.52
N VAL A 210 2.48 3.83 -2.06
CA VAL A 210 1.31 4.35 -2.78
C VAL A 210 1.53 4.31 -4.27
N ARG A 211 0.54 3.82 -5.02
CA ARG A 211 0.56 3.88 -6.48
C ARG A 211 -0.21 5.09 -6.95
N VAL A 212 0.47 5.94 -7.68
CA VAL A 212 -0.04 7.22 -8.18
C VAL A 212 -0.13 7.19 -9.70
N VAL A 213 -1.19 7.79 -10.24
CA VAL A 213 -1.35 8.08 -11.66
C VAL A 213 -1.41 9.60 -11.82
N GLY A 214 -0.55 10.15 -12.65
CA GLY A 214 -0.45 11.60 -12.85
C GLY A 214 0.46 11.96 -14.02
N LYS A 215 0.65 13.26 -14.25
CA LYS A 215 1.51 13.76 -15.31
C LYS A 215 2.98 13.46 -15.00
N LYS A 216 3.72 12.94 -15.99
CA LYS A 216 5.16 12.61 -15.86
C LYS A 216 6.00 13.79 -15.39
N THR A 217 5.64 15.00 -15.82
CA THR A 217 6.35 16.23 -15.47
C THR A 217 6.26 16.59 -13.99
N LEU A 218 5.21 16.16 -13.29
CA LEU A 218 4.98 16.44 -11.88
C LEU A 218 5.48 15.32 -10.94
N LEU A 219 5.98 14.22 -11.51
CA LEU A 219 6.47 13.07 -10.76
C LEU A 219 7.53 13.42 -9.69
N PRO A 220 8.57 14.24 -9.97
CA PRO A 220 9.57 14.61 -8.97
C PRO A 220 8.99 15.38 -7.79
N GLU A 221 7.98 16.24 -8.04
CA GLU A 221 7.32 17.03 -7.02
C GLU A 221 6.44 16.14 -6.14
N ILE A 222 5.69 15.21 -6.73
CA ILE A 222 4.86 14.24 -6.02
C ILE A 222 5.75 13.32 -5.17
N GLN A 223 6.87 12.84 -5.69
CA GLN A 223 7.84 12.04 -4.93
C GLN A 223 8.37 12.82 -3.73
N LYS A 224 8.80 14.05 -3.91
CA LYS A 224 9.28 14.91 -2.83
C LYS A 224 8.22 15.15 -1.74
N GLU A 225 6.95 15.25 -2.12
CA GLU A 225 5.85 15.43 -1.19
C GLU A 225 5.57 14.16 -0.38
N ILE A 226 5.53 13.00 -1.03
CA ILE A 226 5.15 11.72 -0.41
C ILE A 226 6.36 11.08 0.29
N GLY A 227 7.50 11.12 -0.34
CA GLY A 227 8.71 10.46 0.12
C GLY A 227 9.53 9.90 -1.04
N ASN A 228 10.51 9.09 -0.71
CA ASN A 228 11.39 8.44 -1.69
C ASN A 228 11.06 6.96 -1.85
#